data_3e6e2f80259c12f2623421422720c27b
#
_entry.id   3e6e2f80259c12f2623421422720c27b
#
_cell.length_a   1.000
_cell.length_b   1.000
_cell.length_c   1.000
_cell.angle_alpha   90.00
_cell.angle_beta   90.00
_cell.angle_gamma   90.00
#
_symmetry.space_group_name_H-M   'P 1'
#
loop_
_entity.id
_entity.type
_entity.pdbx_description
1 polymer ?
#
loop_
_entity_poly.entity_id
_entity_poly.type
_entity_poly.pdbx_seq_one_letter_code
_entity_poly.pdbx_strand_id
1 'polypeptide(L)'
;MAYRILEHTFADKNFHLLKTLPQIQYLGPLYRVRGVRNLSAQKDLFHTPFELRNICGSYRYSILGYPSLYLAGSIETALAESRIIDNQYSVMLFRSNEILQCIDLSLPSRKLSFWERYSLVLFYPLIFACGLKVKEENKPFKPEYVIPQLLFQVVSECSNLMGVSYTSTRMENPDYRNGKQRNYVLKVPNADTAKGQSLELAGKFKCTMPVSPHVNEDAQSVENR
;
A
#
# COMPACT_ATOMS: atom_id res chain seq x y z
N MET A 1 26.60 -9.30 10.21
CA MET A 1 26.21 -10.42 11.11
C MET A 1 24.68 -10.53 11.23
N ALA A 2 23.94 -9.46 11.49
CA ALA A 2 22.47 -9.46 11.53
C ALA A 2 21.81 -9.91 10.21
N TYR A 3 22.34 -9.50 9.07
CA TYR A 3 21.83 -9.87 7.74
C TYR A 3 21.87 -11.39 7.49
N ARG A 4 22.95 -12.08 7.89
CA ARG A 4 23.06 -13.54 7.76
C ARG A 4 22.13 -14.31 8.70
N ILE A 5 21.84 -13.77 9.88
CA ILE A 5 20.86 -14.38 10.81
C ILE A 5 19.45 -14.27 10.20
N LEU A 6 19.12 -13.15 9.58
CA LEU A 6 17.87 -12.98 8.85
C LEU A 6 17.80 -13.92 7.63
N GLU A 7 18.84 -14.02 6.81
CA GLU A 7 18.88 -14.98 5.70
C GLU A 7 18.66 -16.42 6.14
N HIS A 8 19.30 -16.88 7.20
CA HIS A 8 19.12 -18.26 7.70
C HIS A 8 17.75 -18.49 8.34
N THR A 9 17.19 -17.48 8.99
CA THR A 9 15.84 -17.57 9.60
C THR A 9 14.75 -17.43 8.54
N PHE A 10 15.04 -16.74 7.43
CA PHE A 10 14.06 -16.40 6.39
C PHE A 10 14.21 -17.22 5.11
N ALA A 11 15.34 -17.89 4.87
CA ALA A 11 15.57 -18.75 3.70
C ALA A 11 14.96 -20.15 3.83
N ASP A 12 14.41 -20.50 4.99
CA ASP A 12 13.72 -21.77 5.14
C ASP A 12 12.43 -21.74 4.32
N LYS A 13 12.37 -22.55 3.26
CA LYS A 13 11.25 -22.67 2.32
C LYS A 13 9.90 -23.02 3.00
N ASN A 14 9.90 -23.23 4.29
CA ASN A 14 8.77 -23.50 5.15
C ASN A 14 8.43 -22.30 6.05
N PHE A 15 8.20 -21.14 5.47
CA PHE A 15 7.81 -19.94 6.23
C PHE A 15 6.45 -20.11 6.94
N HIS A 16 6.41 -21.07 7.88
CA HIS A 16 5.19 -21.37 8.66
C HIS A 16 4.69 -20.14 9.42
N LEU A 17 5.59 -19.28 9.88
CA LEU A 17 5.22 -18.10 10.66
C LEU A 17 4.40 -17.10 9.83
N LEU A 18 4.76 -16.84 8.58
CA LEU A 18 3.96 -15.94 7.72
C LEU A 18 2.61 -16.53 7.34
N LYS A 19 2.51 -17.85 7.27
CA LYS A 19 1.22 -18.53 6.99
C LYS A 19 0.24 -18.40 8.15
N THR A 20 0.73 -18.14 9.37
CA THR A 20 -0.09 -17.95 10.56
C THR A 20 -0.48 -16.50 10.79
N LEU A 21 0.15 -15.54 10.10
CA LEU A 21 -0.28 -14.14 10.11
C LEU A 21 -1.68 -14.04 9.49
N PRO A 22 -2.51 -13.11 9.99
CA PRO A 22 -3.77 -12.80 9.34
C PRO A 22 -3.54 -12.45 7.86
N GLN A 23 -4.34 -13.05 6.99
CA GLN A 23 -4.27 -12.81 5.54
C GLN A 23 -5.63 -12.38 5.02
N ILE A 24 -5.60 -11.54 4.01
CA ILE A 24 -6.78 -11.12 3.26
C ILE A 24 -6.63 -11.54 1.81
N GLN A 25 -7.73 -12.07 1.28
CA GLN A 25 -7.92 -12.30 -0.15
C GLN A 25 -8.81 -11.17 -0.68
N TYR A 26 -8.28 -10.38 -1.59
CA TYR A 26 -8.98 -9.23 -2.11
C TYR A 26 -9.15 -9.30 -3.62
N LEU A 27 -10.38 -9.08 -4.07
CA LEU A 27 -10.75 -8.98 -5.47
C LEU A 27 -11.77 -7.84 -5.61
N GLY A 28 -11.30 -6.62 -5.73
CA GLY A 28 -12.16 -5.45 -5.80
C GLY A 28 -11.47 -4.24 -6.41
N PRO A 29 -12.18 -3.11 -6.49
CA PRO A 29 -11.61 -1.88 -7.00
C PRO A 29 -10.64 -1.28 -5.98
N LEU A 30 -9.47 -0.84 -6.47
CA LEU A 30 -8.47 -0.09 -5.73
C LEU A 30 -8.17 1.21 -6.46
N TYR A 31 -7.73 2.21 -5.72
CA TYR A 31 -7.53 3.55 -6.24
C TYR A 31 -6.12 4.04 -5.93
N ARG A 32 -5.58 4.82 -6.85
CA ARG A 32 -4.37 5.59 -6.64
C ARG A 32 -4.58 7.01 -7.10
N VAL A 33 -4.06 7.96 -6.33
CA VAL A 33 -4.08 9.38 -6.66
C VAL A 33 -2.65 9.93 -6.74
N ARG A 34 -2.48 10.99 -7.47
CA ARG A 34 -1.25 11.79 -7.54
C ARG A 34 -1.62 13.26 -7.58
N GLY A 35 -0.95 14.11 -6.80
CA GLY A 35 -1.18 15.55 -6.72
C GLY A 35 -0.70 16.31 -7.96
N VAL A 36 -1.07 15.82 -9.14
CA VAL A 36 -0.82 16.44 -10.45
C VAL A 36 -2.06 16.22 -11.30
N ARG A 37 -2.57 17.27 -11.92
CA ARG A 37 -3.72 17.20 -12.83
C ARG A 37 -3.31 16.77 -14.23
N ASN A 38 -4.33 16.31 -14.98
CA ASN A 38 -4.25 16.04 -16.41
C ASN A 38 -3.16 15.04 -16.79
N LEU A 39 -2.87 14.08 -15.91
CA LEU A 39 -2.08 12.93 -16.28
C LEU A 39 -2.85 12.12 -17.34
N SER A 40 -2.18 11.71 -18.39
CA SER A 40 -2.81 11.10 -19.57
C SER A 40 -2.40 9.65 -19.79
N ALA A 41 -1.41 9.14 -19.08
CA ALA A 41 -0.92 7.79 -19.26
C ALA A 41 -1.04 6.96 -17.99
N GLN A 42 -1.45 5.71 -18.10
CA GLN A 42 -1.55 4.78 -16.97
C GLN A 42 -0.22 4.64 -16.21
N LYS A 43 0.91 4.66 -16.92
CA LYS A 43 2.25 4.59 -16.34
C LYS A 43 2.52 5.69 -15.31
N ASP A 44 1.85 6.84 -15.40
CA ASP A 44 2.07 7.97 -14.51
C ASP A 44 1.47 7.74 -13.12
N LEU A 45 0.47 6.85 -13.01
CA LEU A 45 -0.14 6.42 -11.76
C LEU A 45 0.15 4.94 -11.41
N PHE A 46 1.05 4.30 -12.14
CA PHE A 46 1.54 2.98 -11.78
C PHE A 46 2.71 3.10 -10.78
N HIS A 47 3.47 2.05 -10.51
CA HIS A 47 4.63 2.15 -9.65
C HIS A 47 5.74 3.01 -10.29
N THR A 48 6.68 3.50 -9.47
CA THR A 48 7.88 4.20 -9.96
C THR A 48 8.66 3.27 -10.90
N PRO A 49 9.02 3.69 -12.10
CA PRO A 49 9.86 2.89 -13.00
C PRO A 49 11.19 2.49 -12.36
N PHE A 50 11.71 1.32 -12.71
CA PHE A 50 12.98 0.84 -12.13
C PHE A 50 14.17 1.73 -12.48
N GLU A 51 14.16 2.39 -13.61
CA GLU A 51 15.19 3.37 -13.99
C GLU A 51 15.21 4.59 -13.05
N LEU A 52 14.06 4.90 -12.45
CA LEU A 52 13.89 6.01 -11.51
C LEU A 52 13.88 5.55 -10.05
N ARG A 53 14.38 4.36 -9.73
CA ARG A 53 14.36 3.82 -8.37
C ARG A 53 15.10 4.67 -7.34
N ASN A 54 16.04 5.49 -7.80
CA ASN A 54 16.78 6.44 -6.95
C ASN A 54 15.89 7.53 -6.32
N ILE A 55 14.70 7.80 -6.90
CA ILE A 55 13.73 8.74 -6.31
C ILE A 55 12.72 8.05 -5.37
N CYS A 56 12.78 6.72 -5.22
CA CYS A 56 11.92 6.01 -4.28
C CYS A 56 12.27 6.41 -2.85
N GLY A 57 11.39 7.20 -2.23
CA GLY A 57 11.56 7.67 -0.86
C GLY A 57 11.33 6.56 0.18
N SER A 58 11.68 6.88 1.43
CA SER A 58 11.40 6.03 2.58
C SER A 58 9.96 6.23 3.03
N TYR A 59 9.09 5.26 2.71
CA TYR A 59 7.71 5.20 3.19
C TYR A 59 7.54 4.02 4.13
N ARG A 60 6.37 3.90 4.76
CA ARG A 60 6.11 2.90 5.80
C ARG A 60 6.45 1.46 5.38
N TYR A 61 6.12 1.08 4.15
CA TYR A 61 6.38 -0.26 3.60
C TYR A 61 7.27 -0.21 2.35
N SER A 62 8.14 0.79 2.23
CA SER A 62 9.06 0.90 1.09
C SER A 62 10.44 0.45 1.47
N ILE A 63 11.01 -0.43 0.68
CA ILE A 63 12.44 -0.72 0.68
C ILE A 63 13.11 0.39 -0.13
N LEU A 64 14.12 1.07 0.45
CA LEU A 64 14.83 2.14 -0.23
C LEU A 64 15.38 1.67 -1.58
N GLY A 65 15.12 2.46 -2.62
CA GLY A 65 15.55 2.12 -3.98
C GLY A 65 14.80 0.95 -4.62
N TYR A 66 13.72 0.45 -3.98
CA TYR A 66 12.86 -0.58 -4.55
C TYR A 66 11.43 -0.07 -4.72
N PRO A 67 10.88 -0.07 -5.94
CA PRO A 67 9.52 0.40 -6.18
C PRO A 67 8.49 -0.45 -5.47
N SER A 68 7.43 0.19 -4.96
CA SER A 68 6.25 -0.45 -4.41
C SER A 68 5.00 0.21 -4.99
N LEU A 69 3.93 -0.54 -5.15
CA LEU A 69 2.65 0.01 -5.62
C LEU A 69 1.70 0.18 -4.44
N TYR A 70 1.43 1.44 -4.10
CA TYR A 70 0.49 1.82 -3.05
C TYR A 70 -0.88 2.07 -3.66
N LEU A 71 -1.90 1.38 -3.16
CA LEU A 71 -3.29 1.49 -3.59
C LEU A 71 -4.18 1.64 -2.36
N ALA A 72 -5.34 2.28 -2.52
CA ALA A 72 -6.32 2.46 -1.45
C ALA A 72 -7.69 1.88 -1.83
N GLY A 73 -8.47 1.50 -0.84
CA GLY A 73 -9.81 0.94 -1.03
C GLY A 73 -10.86 1.99 -1.43
N SER A 74 -10.54 3.28 -1.32
CA SER A 74 -11.37 4.38 -1.81
C SER A 74 -10.54 5.59 -2.23
N ILE A 75 -11.17 6.51 -2.98
CA ILE A 75 -10.52 7.76 -3.40
C ILE A 75 -10.22 8.63 -2.17
N GLU A 76 -11.14 8.72 -1.21
CA GLU A 76 -10.98 9.50 0.02
C GLU A 76 -9.75 9.02 0.81
N THR A 77 -9.58 7.71 0.93
CA THR A 77 -8.42 7.12 1.60
C THR A 77 -7.12 7.42 0.83
N ALA A 78 -7.16 7.34 -0.51
CA ALA A 78 -6.01 7.65 -1.35
C ALA A 78 -5.60 9.14 -1.23
N LEU A 79 -6.55 10.06 -1.16
CA LEU A 79 -6.33 11.49 -0.94
C LEU A 79 -5.72 11.76 0.44
N ALA A 80 -6.28 11.17 1.50
CA ALA A 80 -5.77 11.31 2.86
C ALA A 80 -4.32 10.80 2.98
N GLU A 81 -4.00 9.66 2.39
CA GLU A 81 -2.62 9.11 2.39
C GLU A 81 -1.65 9.99 1.60
N SER A 82 -2.10 10.58 0.49
CA SER A 82 -1.30 11.45 -0.36
C SER A 82 -1.24 12.89 0.14
N ARG A 83 -2.00 13.23 1.20
CA ARG A 83 -2.11 14.60 1.78
C ARG A 83 -2.56 15.64 0.76
N ILE A 84 -3.42 15.24 -0.15
CA ILE A 84 -4.00 16.12 -1.15
C ILE A 84 -5.27 16.71 -0.55
N ILE A 85 -5.30 18.03 -0.42
CA ILE A 85 -6.41 18.77 0.21
C ILE A 85 -7.26 19.45 -0.87
N ASP A 86 -6.66 19.76 -2.00
CA ASP A 86 -7.28 20.45 -3.11
C ASP A 86 -7.70 19.49 -4.23
N ASN A 87 -8.38 20.03 -5.25
CA ASN A 87 -8.80 19.27 -6.44
C ASN A 87 -7.68 19.16 -7.50
N GLN A 88 -6.41 19.39 -7.11
CA GLN A 88 -5.24 19.33 -7.99
C GLN A 88 -4.67 17.91 -8.05
N TYR A 89 -5.45 16.94 -8.51
CA TYR A 89 -4.99 15.55 -8.58
C TYR A 89 -5.50 14.83 -9.83
N SER A 90 -4.88 13.71 -10.11
CA SER A 90 -5.40 12.69 -11.01
C SER A 90 -5.60 11.38 -10.25
N VAL A 91 -6.66 10.67 -10.56
CA VAL A 91 -7.01 9.36 -9.98
C VAL A 91 -7.05 8.30 -11.06
N MET A 92 -6.63 7.09 -10.71
CA MET A 92 -6.75 5.90 -11.53
C MET A 92 -7.36 4.76 -10.73
N LEU A 93 -8.32 4.07 -11.33
CA LEU A 93 -8.92 2.86 -10.80
C LEU A 93 -8.11 1.64 -11.27
N PHE A 94 -7.82 0.77 -10.33
CA PHE A 94 -7.23 -0.55 -10.53
C PHE A 94 -8.28 -1.61 -10.19
N ARG A 95 -8.53 -2.51 -11.11
CA ARG A 95 -9.37 -3.70 -10.88
C ARG A 95 -8.50 -4.92 -11.06
N SER A 96 -8.35 -5.71 -10.00
CA SER A 96 -7.57 -6.93 -10.06
C SER A 96 -8.25 -7.97 -10.95
N ASN A 97 -7.46 -8.67 -11.77
CA ASN A 97 -7.89 -9.80 -12.58
C ASN A 97 -7.89 -11.12 -11.79
N GLU A 98 -7.21 -11.14 -10.65
CA GLU A 98 -7.04 -12.31 -9.78
C GLU A 98 -7.11 -11.92 -8.31
N ILE A 99 -7.26 -12.91 -7.43
CA ILE A 99 -7.27 -12.69 -5.98
C ILE A 99 -5.89 -12.22 -5.52
N LEU A 100 -5.85 -11.05 -4.87
CA LEU A 100 -4.64 -10.53 -4.24
C LEU A 100 -4.50 -11.12 -2.84
N GLN A 101 -3.50 -11.95 -2.64
CA GLN A 101 -3.17 -12.51 -1.33
C GLN A 101 -2.22 -11.57 -0.59
N CYS A 102 -2.68 -10.95 0.49
CA CYS A 102 -1.89 -10.00 1.28
C CYS A 102 -1.91 -10.37 2.76
N ILE A 103 -0.83 -10.03 3.48
CA ILE A 103 -0.86 -10.01 4.95
C ILE A 103 -1.83 -8.92 5.39
N ASP A 104 -2.74 -9.21 6.31
CA ASP A 104 -3.69 -8.25 6.85
C ASP A 104 -3.23 -7.74 8.22
N LEU A 105 -2.80 -6.50 8.26
CA LEU A 105 -2.39 -5.81 9.49
C LEU A 105 -3.52 -4.96 10.09
N SER A 106 -4.74 -5.10 9.57
CA SER A 106 -5.91 -4.42 10.12
C SER A 106 -6.45 -5.19 11.32
N LEU A 107 -7.01 -4.46 12.28
CA LEU A 107 -7.77 -5.10 13.35
C LEU A 107 -9.07 -5.69 12.79
N PRO A 108 -9.41 -6.94 13.14
CA PRO A 108 -10.57 -7.60 12.59
C PRO A 108 -11.86 -6.95 13.08
N SER A 109 -12.80 -6.77 12.17
CA SER A 109 -14.12 -6.18 12.42
C SER A 109 -15.22 -7.21 12.70
N ARG A 110 -14.89 -8.49 12.62
CA ARG A 110 -15.83 -9.61 12.79
C ARG A 110 -15.51 -10.43 14.03
N LYS A 111 -16.47 -11.23 14.46
CA LYS A 111 -16.23 -12.22 15.50
C LYS A 111 -15.22 -13.26 15.01
N LEU A 112 -14.15 -13.44 15.76
CA LEU A 112 -13.07 -14.37 15.45
C LEU A 112 -13.31 -15.73 16.09
N SER A 113 -12.88 -16.78 15.41
CA SER A 113 -12.71 -18.12 15.98
C SER A 113 -11.63 -18.13 17.06
N PHE A 114 -11.52 -19.21 17.80
CA PHE A 114 -10.48 -19.36 18.83
C PHE A 114 -9.06 -19.23 18.24
N TRP A 115 -8.78 -19.91 17.15
CA TRP A 115 -7.46 -19.90 16.52
C TRP A 115 -7.11 -18.55 15.90
N GLU A 116 -8.06 -17.83 15.33
CA GLU A 116 -7.85 -16.49 14.82
C GLU A 116 -7.56 -15.49 15.95
N ARG A 117 -8.23 -15.63 17.10
CA ARG A 117 -7.91 -14.82 18.29
C ARG A 117 -6.51 -15.11 18.82
N TYR A 118 -6.14 -16.38 18.88
CA TYR A 118 -4.81 -16.79 19.30
C TYR A 118 -3.73 -16.20 18.38
N SER A 119 -3.89 -16.32 17.07
CA SER A 119 -2.99 -15.71 16.08
C SER A 119 -2.94 -14.20 16.24
N LEU A 120 -4.09 -13.54 16.43
CA LEU A 120 -4.13 -12.08 16.64
C LEU A 120 -3.34 -11.67 17.88
N VAL A 121 -3.50 -12.35 19.00
CA VAL A 121 -2.76 -12.05 20.24
C VAL A 121 -1.26 -12.25 20.03
N LEU A 122 -0.86 -13.33 19.36
CA LEU A 122 0.54 -13.64 19.09
C LEU A 122 1.20 -12.56 18.20
N PHE A 123 0.50 -12.07 17.19
CA PHE A 123 1.01 -11.07 16.24
C PHE A 123 0.64 -9.63 16.58
N TYR A 124 -0.12 -9.40 17.65
CA TYR A 124 -0.53 -8.07 18.05
C TYR A 124 0.64 -7.08 18.21
N PRO A 125 1.80 -7.46 18.80
CA PRO A 125 2.94 -6.56 18.89
C PRO A 125 3.46 -6.10 17.52
N LEU A 126 3.48 -7.01 16.53
CA LEU A 126 3.86 -6.69 15.15
C LEU A 126 2.85 -5.77 14.49
N ILE A 127 1.55 -6.08 14.60
CA ILE A 127 0.46 -5.25 14.05
C ILE A 127 0.51 -3.86 14.67
N PHE A 128 0.69 -3.78 15.99
CA PHE A 128 0.82 -2.52 16.71
C PHE A 128 2.02 -1.71 16.23
N ALA A 129 3.21 -2.32 16.14
CA ALA A 129 4.42 -1.65 15.65
C ALA A 129 4.25 -1.13 14.21
N CYS A 130 3.56 -1.89 13.34
CA CYS A 130 3.26 -1.48 11.99
C CYS A 130 2.23 -0.34 11.89
N GLY A 131 1.39 -0.16 12.93
CA GLY A 131 0.36 0.89 13.03
C GLY A 131 0.80 2.18 13.72
N LEU A 132 2.01 2.25 14.26
CA LEU A 132 2.50 3.43 14.99
C LEU A 132 2.45 4.68 14.11
N LYS A 133 1.89 5.77 14.65
CA LYS A 133 1.91 7.07 13.99
C LYS A 133 3.32 7.65 14.06
N VAL A 134 3.77 8.22 12.95
CA VAL A 134 5.07 8.92 12.90
C VAL A 134 5.01 10.16 13.78
N LYS A 135 5.98 10.31 14.68
CA LYS A 135 6.07 11.47 15.59
C LYS A 135 6.67 12.68 14.89
N GLU A 136 7.71 12.45 14.09
CA GLU A 136 8.48 13.52 13.46
C GLU A 136 8.50 13.34 11.92
N GLU A 137 7.42 13.82 11.29
CA GLU A 137 7.19 13.57 9.86
C GLU A 137 8.23 14.23 8.94
N ASN A 138 8.85 15.32 9.39
CA ASN A 138 9.84 16.07 8.60
C ASN A 138 11.25 15.47 8.67
N LYS A 139 11.50 14.51 9.57
CA LYS A 139 12.83 13.87 9.65
C LYS A 139 13.00 12.82 8.56
N PRO A 140 14.21 12.71 7.99
CA PRO A 140 14.50 11.70 6.96
C PRO A 140 14.42 10.28 7.49
N PHE A 141 14.85 10.04 8.74
CA PHE A 141 14.73 8.74 9.42
C PHE A 141 13.51 8.72 10.32
N LYS A 142 12.69 7.69 10.15
CA LYS A 142 11.47 7.44 10.91
C LYS A 142 11.57 6.06 11.58
N PRO A 143 11.86 6.00 12.89
CA PRO A 143 12.02 4.72 13.59
C PRO A 143 10.75 3.85 13.50
N GLU A 144 9.56 4.47 13.39
CA GLU A 144 8.28 3.79 13.22
C GLU A 144 8.16 3.01 11.90
N TYR A 145 9.04 3.28 10.94
CA TYR A 145 9.06 2.58 9.64
C TYR A 145 9.97 1.34 9.62
N VAL A 146 10.83 1.16 10.60
CA VAL A 146 11.81 0.05 10.62
C VAL A 146 11.10 -1.31 10.58
N ILE A 147 10.15 -1.54 11.48
CA ILE A 147 9.43 -2.82 11.54
C ILE A 147 8.55 -3.05 10.30
N PRO A 148 7.72 -2.09 9.85
CA PRO A 148 6.97 -2.25 8.60
C PRO A 148 7.84 -2.54 7.37
N GLN A 149 8.99 -1.88 7.25
CA GLN A 149 9.91 -2.09 6.12
C GLN A 149 10.53 -3.49 6.16
N LEU A 150 10.96 -3.96 7.34
CA LEU A 150 11.46 -5.33 7.52
C LEU A 150 10.38 -6.37 7.18
N LEU A 151 9.15 -6.17 7.67
CA LEU A 151 8.03 -7.05 7.31
C LEU A 151 7.80 -7.08 5.79
N PHE A 152 7.80 -5.91 5.14
CA PHE A 152 7.55 -5.83 3.71
C PHE A 152 8.69 -6.47 2.89
N GLN A 153 9.94 -6.38 3.35
CA GLN A 153 11.07 -7.09 2.75
C GLN A 153 10.83 -8.60 2.77
N VAL A 154 10.44 -9.14 3.93
CA VAL A 154 10.13 -10.56 4.07
C VAL A 154 8.97 -10.98 3.17
N VAL A 155 7.89 -10.20 3.14
CA VAL A 155 6.73 -10.43 2.25
C VAL A 155 7.14 -10.40 0.78
N SER A 156 8.09 -9.53 0.41
CA SER A 156 8.56 -9.41 -0.98
C SER A 156 9.29 -10.66 -1.48
N GLU A 157 9.90 -11.43 -0.59
CA GLU A 157 10.58 -12.69 -0.90
C GLU A 157 9.60 -13.87 -1.01
N CYS A 158 8.38 -13.76 -0.47
CA CYS A 158 7.39 -14.82 -0.51
C CYS A 158 6.65 -14.83 -1.86
N SER A 159 6.72 -15.93 -2.58
CA SER A 159 6.11 -16.05 -3.93
C SER A 159 4.57 -15.97 -3.91
N ASN A 160 3.92 -16.49 -2.87
CA ASN A 160 2.47 -16.55 -2.75
C ASN A 160 1.82 -15.30 -2.14
N LEU A 161 2.61 -14.32 -1.70
CA LEU A 161 2.11 -13.08 -1.15
C LEU A 161 2.36 -11.93 -2.13
N MET A 162 1.34 -11.11 -2.34
CA MET A 162 1.43 -9.93 -3.20
C MET A 162 1.85 -8.67 -2.43
N GLY A 163 1.65 -8.65 -1.11
CA GLY A 163 1.96 -7.47 -0.32
C GLY A 163 1.33 -7.48 1.07
N VAL A 164 1.09 -6.29 1.59
CA VAL A 164 0.44 -6.06 2.88
C VAL A 164 -0.79 -5.17 2.72
N SER A 165 -1.80 -5.43 3.56
CA SER A 165 -2.98 -4.59 3.72
C SER A 165 -3.01 -4.03 5.14
N TYR A 166 -3.39 -2.77 5.30
CA TYR A 166 -3.51 -2.13 6.61
C TYR A 166 -4.58 -1.04 6.58
N THR A 167 -5.17 -0.73 7.73
CA THR A 167 -6.10 0.39 7.86
C THR A 167 -5.34 1.71 7.85
N SER A 168 -5.83 2.70 7.10
CA SER A 168 -5.23 4.02 7.05
C SER A 168 -5.13 4.64 8.44
N THR A 169 -3.94 5.12 8.80
CA THR A 169 -3.70 5.84 10.05
C THR A 169 -3.94 7.35 9.92
N ARG A 170 -4.32 7.82 8.73
CA ARG A 170 -4.54 9.23 8.40
C ARG A 170 -6.01 9.64 8.40
N MET A 171 -6.91 8.68 8.49
CA MET A 171 -8.34 8.95 8.65
C MET A 171 -8.61 9.37 10.10
N GLU A 172 -9.42 10.42 10.30
CA GLU A 172 -9.72 10.95 11.64
C GLU A 172 -10.48 9.94 12.51
N ASN A 173 -11.40 9.20 11.91
CA ASN A 173 -12.17 8.15 12.57
C ASN A 173 -12.05 6.85 11.75
N PRO A 174 -10.99 6.07 11.94
CA PRO A 174 -10.79 4.86 11.17
C PRO A 174 -11.87 3.83 11.52
N ASP A 175 -12.76 3.57 10.57
CA ASP A 175 -13.68 2.45 10.65
C ASP A 175 -12.98 1.19 10.14
N TYR A 176 -12.46 0.41 11.08
CA TYR A 176 -11.77 -0.85 10.79
C TYR A 176 -12.67 -1.88 10.10
N ARG A 177 -14.01 -1.67 10.11
CA ARG A 177 -14.99 -2.52 9.45
C ARG A 177 -15.14 -2.18 7.97
N ASN A 178 -14.79 -0.98 7.60
CA ASN A 178 -14.96 -0.49 6.25
C ASN A 178 -13.70 -0.78 5.42
N GLY A 179 -13.78 -1.75 4.52
CA GLY A 179 -12.69 -2.07 3.59
C GLY A 179 -12.25 -0.88 2.71
N LYS A 180 -13.08 0.17 2.60
CA LYS A 180 -12.75 1.40 1.88
C LYS A 180 -11.61 2.18 2.52
N GLN A 181 -11.40 2.04 3.84
CA GLN A 181 -10.30 2.71 4.56
C GLN A 181 -9.01 1.88 4.62
N ARG A 182 -8.93 0.82 3.83
CA ARG A 182 -7.75 -0.01 3.73
C ARG A 182 -6.79 0.52 2.66
N ASN A 183 -5.51 0.36 2.96
CA ASN A 183 -4.42 0.51 2.01
C ASN A 183 -3.82 -0.84 1.67
N TYR A 184 -3.31 -0.94 0.47
CA TYR A 184 -2.60 -2.11 -0.03
C TYR A 184 -1.26 -1.65 -0.57
N VAL A 185 -0.19 -2.27 -0.09
CA VAL A 185 1.15 -2.04 -0.62
C VAL A 185 1.61 -3.33 -1.27
N LEU A 186 1.75 -3.29 -2.59
CA LEU A 186 2.09 -4.45 -3.39
C LEU A 186 3.57 -4.42 -3.77
N LYS A 187 4.19 -5.59 -3.70
CA LYS A 187 5.54 -5.77 -4.23
C LYS A 187 5.53 -5.62 -5.75
N VAL A 188 6.65 -5.16 -6.28
CA VAL A 188 6.83 -4.96 -7.72
C VAL A 188 7.89 -5.95 -8.20
N PRO A 189 7.50 -7.08 -8.81
CA PRO A 189 8.45 -8.01 -9.39
C PRO A 189 9.29 -7.33 -10.50
N ASN A 190 10.59 -7.63 -10.51
CA ASN A 190 11.54 -7.04 -11.46
C ASN A 190 11.91 -8.01 -12.61
N ALA A 191 11.19 -9.12 -12.75
CA ALA A 191 11.59 -10.17 -13.68
C ALA A 191 11.55 -9.70 -15.15
N ASP A 192 10.49 -8.95 -15.51
CA ASP A 192 10.30 -8.43 -16.86
C ASP A 192 9.85 -6.98 -16.80
N THR A 193 10.64 -6.07 -17.38
CA THR A 193 10.32 -4.64 -17.41
C THR A 193 10.15 -4.16 -18.82
N ALA A 194 8.95 -3.65 -19.14
CA ALA A 194 8.74 -2.85 -20.34
C ALA A 194 8.74 -1.39 -19.92
N LYS A 195 9.64 -0.60 -20.46
CA LYS A 195 9.74 0.84 -20.17
C LYS A 195 9.84 1.12 -18.65
N GLY A 196 10.61 0.30 -17.94
CA GLY A 196 10.86 0.44 -16.50
C GLY A 196 9.75 -0.02 -15.57
N GLN A 197 8.65 -0.57 -16.09
CA GLN A 197 7.53 -1.07 -15.28
C GLN A 197 7.41 -2.58 -15.33
N SER A 198 6.99 -3.18 -14.20
CA SER A 198 6.79 -4.62 -14.10
C SER A 198 5.62 -5.08 -14.96
N LEU A 199 5.90 -5.89 -15.98
CA LEU A 199 4.87 -6.52 -16.83
C LEU A 199 4.03 -7.51 -16.04
N GLU A 200 4.66 -8.28 -15.13
CA GLU A 200 3.95 -9.23 -14.29
C GLU A 200 2.89 -8.52 -13.44
N LEU A 201 3.27 -7.43 -12.76
CA LEU A 201 2.32 -6.67 -11.95
C LEU A 201 1.25 -5.99 -12.80
N ALA A 202 1.61 -5.46 -13.97
CA ALA A 202 0.66 -4.84 -14.89
C ALA A 202 -0.38 -5.84 -15.39
N GLY A 203 0.01 -7.08 -15.68
CA GLY A 203 -0.90 -8.16 -16.09
C GLY A 203 -1.94 -8.55 -15.05
N LYS A 204 -1.68 -8.25 -13.76
CA LYS A 204 -2.62 -8.54 -12.67
C LYS A 204 -3.78 -7.54 -12.57
N PHE A 205 -3.73 -6.43 -13.30
CA PHE A 205 -4.73 -5.36 -13.20
C PHE A 205 -5.28 -4.93 -14.55
N LYS A 206 -6.58 -4.60 -14.53
CA LYS A 206 -7.20 -3.72 -15.51
C LYS A 206 -7.26 -2.31 -14.91
N CYS A 207 -6.64 -1.34 -15.58
CA CYS A 207 -6.58 0.02 -15.12
C CYS A 207 -7.39 0.94 -16.04
N THR A 208 -8.09 1.93 -15.47
CA THR A 208 -8.66 3.01 -16.27
C THR A 208 -7.55 3.95 -16.76
N MET A 209 -7.88 4.86 -17.65
CA MET A 209 -7.05 6.04 -17.85
C MET A 209 -7.14 6.94 -16.63
N PRO A 210 -6.08 7.73 -16.31
CA PRO A 210 -6.15 8.75 -15.29
C PRO A 210 -7.26 9.75 -15.56
N VAL A 211 -7.97 10.17 -14.51
CA VAL A 211 -9.03 11.18 -14.58
C VAL A 211 -8.74 12.22 -13.50
N SER A 212 -8.89 13.51 -13.85
CA SER A 212 -8.84 14.62 -12.89
C SER A 212 -10.26 15.11 -12.60
N PRO A 213 -10.56 15.52 -11.36
CA PRO A 213 -11.88 16.10 -11.07
C PRO A 213 -12.10 17.39 -11.88
N HIS A 214 -13.31 17.58 -12.36
CA HIS A 214 -13.72 18.85 -12.95
C HIS A 214 -13.76 19.91 -11.84
N VAL A 215 -13.04 21.00 -12.03
CA VAL A 215 -13.24 22.21 -11.22
C VAL A 215 -14.43 22.93 -11.86
N ASN A 216 -15.55 22.98 -11.16
CA ASN A 216 -16.58 23.94 -11.53
C ASN A 216 -16.04 25.34 -11.24
N GLU A 217 -15.65 26.07 -12.28
CA GLU A 217 -15.18 27.46 -12.17
C GLU A 217 -16.28 28.41 -11.70
N ASP A 218 -17.53 27.92 -11.59
CA ASP A 218 -18.71 28.73 -11.27
C ASP A 218 -18.87 29.08 -9.78
N ALA A 219 -18.03 28.54 -8.89
CA ALA A 219 -18.16 28.83 -7.46
C ALA A 219 -17.52 30.16 -6.99
N GLN A 220 -16.71 30.81 -7.82
CA GLN A 220 -16.06 32.08 -7.47
C GLN A 220 -16.80 33.34 -7.93
N SER A 221 -17.88 33.22 -8.67
CA SER A 221 -18.63 34.39 -9.19
C SER A 221 -19.81 34.87 -8.30
N VAL A 222 -20.08 34.19 -7.18
CA VAL A 222 -21.25 34.52 -6.32
C VAL A 222 -20.89 35.37 -5.10
N GLU A 223 -19.59 35.49 -4.72
CA GLU A 223 -19.20 36.31 -3.57
C GLU A 223 -18.86 37.79 -3.91
N ASN A 224 -18.98 38.20 -5.17
CA ASN A 224 -18.70 39.57 -5.60
C ASN A 224 -19.91 40.25 -6.27
N ARG A 225 -21.10 40.01 -5.76
CA ARG A 225 -22.27 40.86 -6.11
C ARG A 225 -23.04 41.30 -4.86
#